data_b2579e9fba342e320f06aed19c823011
#
_entry.id   b2579e9fba342e320f06aed19c823011
#
_cell.length_a   1.000
_cell.length_b   1.000
_cell.length_c   1.000
_cell.angle_alpha   90.00
_cell.angle_beta   90.00
_cell.angle_gamma   90.00
#
_symmetry.space_group_name_H-M   'P 1'
#
loop_
_entity.id
_entity.type
_entity.pdbx_description
1 polymer ?
#
loop_
_entity_poly.entity_id
_entity_poly.type
_entity_poly.pdbx_seq_one_letter_code
_entity_poly.pdbx_strand_id
1 'polypeptide(L)'
;MRSTYSLFFALIACFFAPFLFAPPPRAFGTQKEEIEREPLAGVKVDKERNATLIRVPVPLSAEMETRIINSIESISSRSLNPEENDRPIVILDFEAGNRLSERERVGNPQDGSSIGQGTSFERALSIARWLSGPKGNQIKSIGFVSQNLRGHAVLIALACEELVVLPDVELGLAGLDEAQIEPTIENAYIDVAKRRGMFPEAAIRSMLDPSQSLVKLDLENGGTEYKTALDLKTKDRPEGTWRETQLVPANQMASFTGRKLREWRWISHTVNEREGLAAELKLNGSVREQMSFPMPRHPVYLRLHGVLHPRTITRTIRAIDDAINNEKADLILIDLDSPGGTLEDSKRLAYHLAKIPADKAEVVVFVGRHARGDASWIALAADSIYMAPDSVLGTGGEATITVQRDRKSTRLNSSH
;
A
#
# COMPACT_ATOMS: atom_id res chain seq x y z
N MET A 1 40.62 -64.34 -1.93
CA MET A 1 41.03 -65.28 -3.02
C MET A 1 41.30 -64.40 -4.23
N ARG A 2 42.58 -64.31 -4.54
CA ARG A 2 43.25 -64.36 -5.84
C ARG A 2 42.89 -63.24 -6.81
N SER A 3 43.78 -62.22 -7.03
CA SER A 3 45.07 -62.39 -7.79
C SER A 3 44.79 -62.20 -9.30
N THR A 4 45.43 -61.39 -10.12
CA THR A 4 46.85 -61.00 -10.29
C THR A 4 46.94 -60.05 -11.48
N TYR A 5 47.81 -59.01 -11.43
CA TYR A 5 48.99 -58.75 -12.26
C TYR A 5 48.84 -58.81 -13.80
N SER A 6 49.38 -57.88 -14.61
CA SER A 6 50.77 -57.63 -14.98
C SER A 6 50.83 -56.52 -16.04
N LEU A 7 51.55 -55.46 -16.00
CA LEU A 7 52.98 -55.18 -16.16
C LEU A 7 53.53 -55.21 -17.64
N PHE A 8 54.27 -54.17 -17.97
CA PHE A 8 55.40 -54.03 -18.90
C PHE A 8 55.07 -53.81 -20.39
N PHE A 9 55.75 -52.96 -21.20
CA PHE A 9 57.13 -52.54 -21.32
C PHE A 9 57.28 -51.28 -22.16
N ALA A 10 58.26 -50.50 -21.89
CA ALA A 10 58.92 -49.40 -22.51
C ALA A 10 59.67 -49.70 -23.83
N LEU A 11 60.00 -48.69 -24.60
CA LEU A 11 61.33 -48.43 -25.20
C LEU A 11 61.25 -47.25 -26.14
N ILE A 12 61.83 -46.14 -25.88
CA ILE A 12 63.10 -45.46 -26.28
C ILE A 12 63.49 -45.64 -27.78
N ALA A 13 63.66 -44.48 -28.46
CA ALA A 13 64.78 -44.10 -29.29
C ALA A 13 64.51 -42.77 -30.04
N CYS A 14 65.14 -41.85 -29.75
CA CYS A 14 66.25 -40.99 -30.09
C CYS A 14 66.41 -40.54 -31.55
N PHE A 15 66.72 -39.25 -31.68
CA PHE A 15 67.54 -38.56 -32.69
C PHE A 15 66.99 -38.24 -34.07
N PHE A 16 66.81 -36.99 -34.43
CA PHE A 16 67.67 -36.16 -35.30
C PHE A 16 66.96 -34.84 -35.62
N ALA A 17 67.58 -33.74 -35.29
CA ALA A 17 67.30 -32.45 -35.91
C ALA A 17 68.02 -32.34 -37.26
N PRO A 18 67.54 -31.54 -38.18
CA PRO A 18 68.22 -30.26 -38.38
C PRO A 18 67.32 -29.06 -38.75
N PHE A 19 67.71 -28.00 -38.21
CA PHE A 19 67.78 -26.60 -38.66
C PHE A 19 67.12 -26.14 -39.94
N LEU A 20 66.63 -24.89 -39.88
CA LEU A 20 66.47 -23.83 -40.88
C LEU A 20 65.11 -23.72 -41.58
N PHE A 21 64.45 -22.69 -41.22
CA PHE A 21 63.94 -21.53 -41.96
C PHE A 21 62.79 -20.88 -41.19
N ALA A 22 63.06 -19.68 -40.69
CA ALA A 22 62.03 -18.81 -40.11
C ALA A 22 61.34 -18.05 -41.25
N PRO A 23 59.98 -18.07 -41.31
CA PRO A 23 59.22 -17.07 -42.06
C PRO A 23 58.82 -15.89 -41.18
N PRO A 24 58.55 -14.70 -41.77
CA PRO A 24 58.32 -13.44 -41.06
C PRO A 24 57.00 -13.38 -40.27
N PRO A 25 56.91 -12.45 -39.30
CA PRO A 25 55.72 -12.35 -38.43
C PRO A 25 54.50 -11.89 -39.22
N ARG A 26 53.47 -12.75 -39.26
CA ARG A 26 52.13 -12.38 -39.72
C ARG A 26 51.40 -11.67 -38.62
N ALA A 27 50.73 -10.58 -38.98
CA ALA A 27 49.87 -9.75 -38.19
C ALA A 27 48.90 -10.55 -37.30
N PHE A 28 48.83 -10.19 -36.06
CA PHE A 28 47.81 -10.64 -35.10
C PHE A 28 46.44 -10.20 -35.59
N GLY A 29 45.72 -11.11 -36.24
CA GLY A 29 44.29 -11.03 -36.38
C GLY A 29 43.66 -11.48 -35.08
N THR A 30 42.97 -10.60 -34.40
CA THR A 30 42.09 -10.90 -33.27
C THR A 30 40.98 -11.83 -33.78
N GLN A 31 41.17 -13.14 -33.61
CA GLN A 31 40.05 -14.08 -33.60
C GLN A 31 39.25 -13.83 -32.33
N LYS A 32 38.05 -13.26 -32.52
CA LYS A 32 37.01 -13.39 -31.53
C LYS A 32 36.66 -14.87 -31.48
N GLU A 33 37.10 -15.58 -30.45
CA GLU A 33 36.45 -16.82 -30.05
C GLU A 33 35.03 -16.44 -29.59
N GLU A 34 34.09 -16.67 -30.47
CA GLU A 34 32.66 -16.72 -30.11
C GLU A 34 32.48 -18.00 -29.31
N ILE A 35 32.55 -17.84 -27.98
CA ILE A 35 32.16 -18.90 -27.06
C ILE A 35 30.65 -19.05 -27.26
N GLU A 36 30.25 -20.02 -28.06
CA GLU A 36 28.88 -20.55 -28.08
C GLU A 36 28.55 -21.03 -26.65
N ARG A 37 27.91 -20.15 -25.89
CA ARG A 37 27.30 -20.54 -24.64
C ARG A 37 26.08 -21.39 -24.96
N GLU A 38 26.22 -22.70 -24.85
CA GLU A 38 25.04 -23.58 -24.78
C GLU A 38 24.06 -22.96 -23.77
N PRO A 39 22.79 -22.77 -24.13
CA PRO A 39 21.80 -22.35 -23.18
C PRO A 39 21.67 -23.48 -22.15
N LEU A 40 22.00 -23.18 -20.88
CA LEU A 40 21.69 -24.03 -19.74
C LEU A 40 20.18 -24.28 -19.75
N ALA A 41 19.79 -25.37 -20.40
CA ALA A 41 18.42 -25.85 -20.37
C ALA A 41 18.11 -26.24 -18.92
N GLY A 42 17.17 -25.52 -18.28
CA GLY A 42 16.53 -26.00 -17.07
C GLY A 42 16.55 -25.13 -15.84
N VAL A 43 17.10 -23.92 -15.85
CA VAL A 43 16.79 -22.98 -14.75
C VAL A 43 15.45 -22.34 -15.10
N LYS A 44 14.35 -22.85 -14.54
CA LYS A 44 13.11 -22.11 -14.44
C LYS A 44 13.44 -20.86 -13.62
N VAL A 45 13.64 -19.75 -14.32
CA VAL A 45 13.64 -18.44 -13.66
C VAL A 45 12.25 -18.29 -13.09
N ASP A 46 12.11 -18.46 -11.79
CA ASP A 46 10.85 -18.17 -11.11
C ASP A 46 10.48 -16.73 -11.45
N LYS A 47 9.36 -16.58 -12.18
CA LYS A 47 8.87 -15.29 -12.64
C LYS A 47 8.70 -14.40 -11.41
N GLU A 48 9.33 -13.24 -11.41
CA GLU A 48 9.23 -12.29 -10.30
C GLU A 48 7.76 -11.95 -10.04
N ARG A 49 7.27 -12.33 -8.88
CA ARG A 49 5.93 -11.97 -8.41
C ARG A 49 6.00 -10.61 -7.73
N ASN A 50 5.69 -9.58 -8.47
CA ASN A 50 5.57 -8.22 -7.97
C ASN A 50 4.15 -7.94 -7.52
N ALA A 51 3.99 -7.18 -6.43
CA ALA A 51 2.70 -6.70 -5.99
C ALA A 51 2.63 -5.18 -6.09
N THR A 52 1.43 -4.67 -6.37
CA THR A 52 1.13 -3.24 -6.33
C THR A 52 0.29 -2.95 -5.08
N LEU A 53 0.78 -2.07 -4.22
CA LEU A 53 0.07 -1.65 -3.03
C LEU A 53 -0.68 -0.36 -3.32
N ILE A 54 -1.98 -0.36 -3.06
CA ILE A 54 -2.89 0.80 -3.16
C ILE A 54 -3.35 1.14 -1.76
N ARG A 55 -3.14 2.39 -1.32
CA ARG A 55 -3.67 2.87 -0.06
C ARG A 55 -5.15 3.15 -0.18
N VAL A 56 -5.91 2.61 0.77
CA VAL A 56 -7.36 2.81 0.90
C VAL A 56 -7.61 3.68 2.13
N PRO A 57 -7.66 5.01 1.97
CA PRO A 57 -7.95 5.91 3.09
C PRO A 57 -9.42 5.79 3.47
N VAL A 58 -9.68 5.49 4.73
CA VAL A 58 -11.04 5.36 5.29
C VAL A 58 -11.24 6.32 6.47
N PRO A 59 -12.41 6.98 6.59
CA PRO A 59 -13.63 6.78 5.80
C PRO A 59 -13.48 7.17 4.33
N LEU A 60 -14.15 6.40 3.46
CA LEU A 60 -14.00 6.50 2.01
C LEU A 60 -14.78 7.70 1.44
N SER A 61 -14.08 8.64 0.79
CA SER A 61 -14.73 9.72 0.04
C SER A 61 -15.09 9.26 -1.39
N ALA A 62 -16.01 9.98 -2.05
CA ALA A 62 -16.39 9.71 -3.45
C ALA A 62 -15.20 9.82 -4.42
N GLU A 63 -14.29 10.75 -4.15
CA GLU A 63 -13.08 10.92 -4.92
C GLU A 63 -12.14 9.71 -4.79
N MET A 64 -11.96 9.23 -3.56
CA MET A 64 -11.11 8.07 -3.31
C MET A 64 -11.68 6.78 -3.86
N GLU A 65 -13.01 6.59 -3.82
CA GLU A 65 -13.69 5.48 -4.50
C GLU A 65 -13.30 5.42 -5.99
N THR A 66 -13.48 6.55 -6.69
CA THR A 66 -13.14 6.65 -8.12
C THR A 66 -11.66 6.38 -8.38
N ARG A 67 -10.77 6.95 -7.53
CA ARG A 67 -9.32 6.74 -7.65
C ARG A 67 -8.91 5.28 -7.48
N ILE A 68 -9.45 4.60 -6.48
CA ILE A 68 -9.16 3.20 -6.21
C ILE A 68 -9.61 2.35 -7.39
N ILE A 69 -10.83 2.53 -7.87
CA ILE A 69 -11.36 1.77 -9.00
C ILE A 69 -10.50 2.00 -10.25
N ASN A 70 -10.19 3.26 -10.61
CA ASN A 70 -9.35 3.58 -11.76
C ASN A 70 -7.94 2.99 -11.64
N SER A 71 -7.36 3.02 -10.42
CA SER A 71 -6.04 2.44 -10.17
C SER A 71 -6.04 0.94 -10.40
N ILE A 72 -7.05 0.24 -9.88
CA ILE A 72 -7.19 -1.21 -10.07
C ILE A 72 -7.45 -1.55 -11.54
N GLU A 73 -8.30 -0.79 -12.24
CA GLU A 73 -8.57 -0.97 -13.68
C GLU A 73 -7.31 -0.76 -14.52
N SER A 74 -6.50 0.24 -14.19
CA SER A 74 -5.22 0.49 -14.87
C SER A 74 -4.23 -0.67 -14.69
N ILE A 75 -4.22 -1.33 -13.53
CA ILE A 75 -3.37 -2.50 -13.29
C ILE A 75 -3.91 -3.71 -14.05
N SER A 76 -5.22 -3.94 -13.98
CA SER A 76 -5.91 -5.04 -14.65
C SER A 76 -5.71 -4.99 -16.18
N SER A 77 -5.82 -3.81 -16.77
CA SER A 77 -5.69 -3.62 -18.24
C SER A 77 -4.28 -3.86 -18.79
N ARG A 78 -3.25 -3.83 -17.93
CA ARG A 78 -1.86 -4.11 -18.34
C ARG A 78 -1.54 -5.60 -18.44
N SER A 79 -2.40 -6.46 -17.90
CA SER A 79 -2.23 -7.91 -17.95
C SER A 79 -2.86 -8.46 -19.24
N LEU A 80 -2.05 -8.81 -20.21
CA LEU A 80 -2.50 -9.27 -21.55
C LEU A 80 -2.97 -10.74 -21.57
N ASN A 81 -2.63 -11.55 -20.56
CA ASN A 81 -3.04 -12.95 -20.46
C ASN A 81 -3.20 -13.35 -18.98
N PRO A 82 -4.41 -13.37 -18.43
CA PRO A 82 -4.62 -13.77 -17.04
C PRO A 82 -4.75 -15.30 -16.94
N GLU A 83 -3.66 -16.04 -17.10
CA GLU A 83 -3.60 -17.37 -16.51
C GLU A 83 -3.61 -17.22 -14.99
N GLU A 84 -4.21 -18.15 -14.26
CA GLU A 84 -4.49 -18.03 -12.83
C GLU A 84 -3.25 -17.67 -11.98
N ASN A 85 -2.07 -18.11 -12.42
CA ASN A 85 -0.79 -17.81 -11.77
C ASN A 85 -0.12 -16.50 -12.24
N ASP A 86 -0.69 -15.80 -13.21
CA ASP A 86 -0.09 -14.61 -13.85
C ASP A 86 -0.90 -13.32 -13.60
N ARG A 87 -1.95 -13.44 -12.77
CA ARG A 87 -2.77 -12.28 -12.40
C ARG A 87 -1.95 -11.28 -11.59
N PRO A 88 -2.00 -9.97 -11.89
CA PRO A 88 -1.34 -8.95 -11.10
C PRO A 88 -1.85 -8.96 -9.68
N ILE A 89 -0.93 -8.88 -8.71
CA ILE A 89 -1.25 -8.86 -7.29
C ILE A 89 -1.46 -7.41 -6.86
N VAL A 90 -2.64 -7.13 -6.31
CA VAL A 90 -3.01 -5.82 -5.77
C VAL A 90 -3.27 -5.93 -4.28
N ILE A 91 -2.50 -5.20 -3.49
CA ILE A 91 -2.67 -5.12 -2.04
C ILE A 91 -3.42 -3.83 -1.72
N LEU A 92 -4.59 -3.95 -1.11
CA LEU A 92 -5.38 -2.82 -0.60
C LEU A 92 -5.03 -2.61 0.86
N ASP A 93 -4.28 -1.54 1.16
CA ASP A 93 -3.82 -1.19 2.49
C ASP A 93 -4.78 -0.17 3.12
N PHE A 94 -5.54 -0.62 4.12
CA PHE A 94 -6.51 0.24 4.80
C PHE A 94 -5.82 1.14 5.81
N GLU A 95 -5.94 2.45 5.63
CA GLU A 95 -5.33 3.45 6.51
C GLU A 95 -6.31 4.58 6.85
N ALA A 96 -6.04 5.32 7.94
CA ALA A 96 -6.82 6.49 8.27
C ALA A 96 -6.71 7.56 7.18
N GLY A 97 -7.86 7.98 6.63
CA GLY A 97 -7.96 8.89 5.49
C GLY A 97 -7.63 10.35 5.78
N ASN A 98 -7.49 10.74 7.04
CA ASN A 98 -7.32 12.13 7.40
C ASN A 98 -5.95 12.38 8.05
N ARG A 99 -5.07 13.14 7.39
CA ARG A 99 -3.79 13.61 7.94
C ARG A 99 -3.96 14.48 9.20
N LEU A 100 -5.17 14.98 9.48
CA LEU A 100 -5.48 15.78 10.67
C LEU A 100 -5.64 14.93 11.91
N SER A 101 -5.99 13.65 11.79
CA SER A 101 -6.20 12.76 12.94
C SER A 101 -4.91 12.40 13.69
N GLU A 102 -3.71 12.62 13.12
CA GLU A 102 -2.46 12.42 13.86
C GLU A 102 -2.20 13.50 14.92
N ARG A 103 -2.80 14.69 14.81
CA ARG A 103 -2.74 15.71 15.88
C ARG A 103 -3.74 15.45 17.01
N GLU A 104 -4.87 14.80 16.71
CA GLU A 104 -5.85 14.38 17.71
C GLU A 104 -5.45 13.07 18.40
N ARG A 105 -4.56 12.27 17.81
CA ARG A 105 -4.01 11.03 18.42
C ARG A 105 -3.10 11.25 19.63
N VAL A 106 -2.83 12.49 20.04
CA VAL A 106 -2.10 12.80 21.28
C VAL A 106 -2.97 12.58 22.56
N GLY A 107 -4.24 12.21 22.39
CA GLY A 107 -5.16 11.86 23.46
C GLY A 107 -5.32 10.36 23.62
N ASN A 108 -4.61 9.77 24.56
CA ASN A 108 -4.75 8.44 25.13
C ASN A 108 -4.34 7.23 24.24
N PRO A 109 -3.15 6.63 24.44
CA PRO A 109 -2.66 5.47 23.70
C PRO A 109 -3.43 4.16 23.97
N GLN A 110 -4.44 4.17 24.81
CA GLN A 110 -5.21 2.97 25.19
C GLN A 110 -6.47 2.75 24.34
N ASP A 111 -6.89 3.73 23.54
CA ASP A 111 -7.99 3.55 22.61
C ASP A 111 -7.38 3.18 21.23
N GLY A 112 -7.29 1.88 20.96
CA GLY A 112 -6.76 1.36 19.70
C GLY A 112 -7.44 2.08 18.55
N SER A 113 -6.70 2.91 17.82
CA SER A 113 -7.23 3.74 16.73
C SER A 113 -7.99 2.88 15.72
N SER A 114 -9.32 3.02 15.73
CA SER A 114 -10.19 2.34 14.77
C SER A 114 -10.38 3.23 13.55
N ILE A 115 -10.40 2.61 12.38
CA ILE A 115 -10.58 3.26 11.09
C ILE A 115 -11.81 2.71 10.37
N GLY A 116 -12.35 3.45 9.42
CA GLY A 116 -13.41 2.97 8.52
C GLY A 116 -14.81 3.45 8.86
N GLN A 117 -15.09 3.81 10.09
CA GLN A 117 -16.35 4.40 10.50
C GLN A 117 -16.66 5.68 9.70
N GLY A 118 -17.90 5.85 9.26
CA GLY A 118 -18.34 6.96 8.38
C GLY A 118 -18.13 6.69 6.89
N THR A 119 -17.67 5.50 6.49
CA THR A 119 -17.69 5.07 5.09
C THR A 119 -19.13 4.73 4.68
N SER A 120 -19.70 5.40 3.66
CA SER A 120 -21.05 5.07 3.23
C SER A 120 -21.14 3.68 2.61
N PHE A 121 -22.27 3.00 2.83
CA PHE A 121 -22.51 1.66 2.29
C PHE A 121 -22.37 1.59 0.77
N GLU A 122 -22.94 2.57 0.05
CA GLU A 122 -22.97 2.58 -1.41
C GLU A 122 -21.54 2.63 -1.99
N ARG A 123 -20.64 3.45 -1.40
CA ARG A 123 -19.26 3.54 -1.85
C ARG A 123 -18.49 2.26 -1.57
N ALA A 124 -18.67 1.70 -0.39
CA ALA A 124 -18.06 0.43 -0.04
C ALA A 124 -18.56 -0.68 -0.97
N LEU A 125 -19.86 -0.72 -1.26
CA LEU A 125 -20.48 -1.69 -2.15
C LEU A 125 -19.99 -1.55 -3.60
N SER A 126 -19.77 -0.33 -4.07
CA SER A 126 -19.24 -0.06 -5.41
C SER A 126 -17.89 -0.74 -5.61
N ILE A 127 -16.93 -0.52 -4.69
CA ILE A 127 -15.63 -1.18 -4.74
C ILE A 127 -15.76 -2.69 -4.53
N ALA A 128 -16.58 -3.12 -3.57
CA ALA A 128 -16.76 -4.54 -3.27
C ALA A 128 -17.35 -5.32 -4.46
N ARG A 129 -18.30 -4.75 -5.17
CA ARG A 129 -18.88 -5.33 -6.40
C ARG A 129 -17.84 -5.39 -7.52
N TRP A 130 -17.02 -4.37 -7.65
CA TRP A 130 -15.92 -4.40 -8.62
C TRP A 130 -14.95 -5.54 -8.31
N LEU A 131 -14.46 -5.61 -7.07
CA LEU A 131 -13.51 -6.64 -6.62
C LEU A 131 -14.09 -8.05 -6.76
N SER A 132 -15.30 -8.30 -6.25
CA SER A 132 -15.94 -9.64 -6.25
C SER A 132 -16.62 -10.00 -7.56
N GLY A 133 -16.64 -9.10 -8.54
CA GLY A 133 -17.23 -9.29 -9.86
C GLY A 133 -16.26 -9.87 -10.88
N PRO A 134 -16.72 -10.06 -12.14
CA PRO A 134 -15.91 -10.63 -13.23
C PRO A 134 -14.61 -9.85 -13.50
N LYS A 135 -14.65 -8.53 -13.39
CA LYS A 135 -13.45 -7.69 -13.53
C LYS A 135 -12.42 -7.96 -12.44
N GLY A 136 -12.85 -8.17 -11.20
CA GLY A 136 -11.99 -8.46 -10.06
C GLY A 136 -11.24 -9.79 -10.19
N ASN A 137 -11.77 -10.74 -10.97
CA ASN A 137 -11.08 -12.00 -11.23
C ASN A 137 -9.84 -11.86 -12.12
N GLN A 138 -9.63 -10.71 -12.74
CA GLN A 138 -8.41 -10.43 -13.55
C GLN A 138 -7.20 -10.06 -12.68
N ILE A 139 -7.39 -9.81 -11.41
CA ILE A 139 -6.35 -9.50 -10.43
C ILE A 139 -6.44 -10.47 -9.25
N LYS A 140 -5.34 -10.61 -8.52
CA LYS A 140 -5.33 -11.21 -7.19
C LYS A 140 -5.41 -10.08 -6.17
N SER A 141 -6.60 -9.85 -5.60
CA SER A 141 -6.81 -8.80 -4.61
C SER A 141 -6.54 -9.29 -3.19
N ILE A 142 -5.72 -8.55 -2.45
CA ILE A 142 -5.35 -8.86 -1.08
C ILE A 142 -5.68 -7.64 -0.21
N GLY A 143 -6.53 -7.81 0.80
CA GLY A 143 -6.79 -6.79 1.80
C GLY A 143 -5.75 -6.84 2.92
N PHE A 144 -5.09 -5.74 3.21
CA PHE A 144 -4.18 -5.61 4.34
C PHE A 144 -4.76 -4.69 5.40
N VAL A 145 -4.96 -5.23 6.60
CA VAL A 145 -5.59 -4.53 7.72
C VAL A 145 -4.59 -4.42 8.86
N SER A 146 -4.02 -3.23 9.02
CA SER A 146 -3.02 -2.91 10.03
C SER A 146 -3.57 -2.12 11.24
N GLN A 147 -4.83 -1.70 11.17
CA GLN A 147 -5.55 -0.97 12.22
C GLN A 147 -6.96 -1.53 12.34
N ASN A 148 -7.61 -1.35 13.50
CA ASN A 148 -8.97 -1.85 13.71
C ASN A 148 -9.94 -1.31 12.66
N LEU A 149 -10.47 -2.18 11.80
CA LEU A 149 -11.33 -1.81 10.68
C LEU A 149 -12.82 -2.03 11.04
N ARG A 150 -13.59 -0.95 10.97
CA ARG A 150 -15.01 -0.91 11.40
C ARG A 150 -15.89 -0.25 10.32
N GLY A 151 -17.21 -0.33 10.52
CA GLY A 151 -18.20 0.24 9.60
C GLY A 151 -18.16 -0.42 8.21
N HIS A 152 -18.74 0.24 7.22
CA HIS A 152 -18.87 -0.34 5.87
C HIS A 152 -17.53 -0.52 5.13
N ALA A 153 -16.42 0.04 5.61
CA ALA A 153 -15.10 -0.27 5.06
C ALA A 153 -14.74 -1.77 5.15
N VAL A 154 -15.32 -2.48 6.12
CA VAL A 154 -15.22 -3.95 6.27
C VAL A 154 -15.70 -4.68 5.01
N LEU A 155 -16.74 -4.18 4.33
CA LEU A 155 -17.25 -4.79 3.10
C LEU A 155 -16.20 -4.84 1.98
N ILE A 156 -15.36 -3.80 1.89
CA ILE A 156 -14.26 -3.76 0.90
C ILE A 156 -13.23 -4.84 1.22
N ALA A 157 -12.88 -4.99 2.50
CA ALA A 157 -11.95 -6.03 2.94
C ALA A 157 -12.50 -7.44 2.65
N LEU A 158 -13.77 -7.69 2.95
CA LEU A 158 -14.46 -8.96 2.67
C LEU A 158 -14.56 -9.28 1.17
N ALA A 159 -14.52 -8.27 0.31
CA ALA A 159 -14.55 -8.43 -1.14
C ALA A 159 -13.20 -8.81 -1.75
N CYS A 160 -12.10 -8.71 -1.03
CA CYS A 160 -10.80 -9.17 -1.46
C CYS A 160 -10.76 -10.69 -1.58
N GLU A 161 -9.84 -11.21 -2.40
CA GLU A 161 -9.65 -12.65 -2.57
C GLU A 161 -8.93 -13.27 -1.37
N GLU A 162 -8.01 -12.52 -0.78
CA GLU A 162 -7.30 -12.89 0.44
C GLU A 162 -7.27 -11.72 1.41
N LEU A 163 -7.16 -12.04 2.70
CA LEU A 163 -6.99 -11.05 3.76
C LEU A 163 -5.73 -11.36 4.57
N VAL A 164 -4.99 -10.30 4.86
CA VAL A 164 -3.88 -10.28 5.81
C VAL A 164 -4.23 -9.29 6.91
N VAL A 165 -4.33 -9.77 8.13
CA VAL A 165 -4.71 -8.94 9.29
C VAL A 165 -3.62 -9.09 10.35
N LEU A 166 -3.20 -8.00 10.99
CA LEU A 166 -2.27 -8.07 12.11
C LEU A 166 -2.90 -8.85 13.26
N PRO A 167 -2.13 -9.61 14.05
CA PRO A 167 -2.66 -10.55 15.06
C PRO A 167 -3.63 -9.93 16.08
N ASP A 168 -3.33 -8.72 16.53
CA ASP A 168 -4.09 -8.03 17.59
C ASP A 168 -5.05 -6.95 17.05
N VAL A 169 -5.13 -6.82 15.71
CA VAL A 169 -6.03 -5.90 15.02
C VAL A 169 -7.40 -6.54 14.82
N GLU A 170 -8.45 -5.78 15.05
CA GLU A 170 -9.84 -6.20 14.94
C GLU A 170 -10.45 -5.84 13.57
N LEU A 171 -11.20 -6.78 13.02
CA LEU A 171 -12.04 -6.61 11.85
C LEU A 171 -13.49 -6.94 12.22
N GLY A 172 -14.41 -6.00 12.01
CA GLY A 172 -15.83 -6.22 12.33
C GLY A 172 -16.60 -4.94 12.60
N LEU A 173 -17.67 -5.03 13.43
CA LEU A 173 -18.58 -3.90 13.72
C LEU A 173 -19.05 -3.21 12.42
N ALA A 174 -19.43 -4.01 11.41
CA ALA A 174 -19.69 -3.52 10.06
C ALA A 174 -20.97 -2.68 9.98
N GLY A 175 -21.93 -2.93 10.85
CA GLY A 175 -23.18 -2.18 10.93
C GLY A 175 -23.14 -0.95 11.85
N LEU A 176 -21.96 -0.55 12.33
CA LEU A 176 -21.82 0.50 13.33
C LEU A 176 -22.38 1.87 12.90
N ASP A 177 -22.36 2.16 11.61
CA ASP A 177 -22.83 3.42 11.03
C ASP A 177 -24.32 3.45 10.73
N GLU A 178 -25.03 2.31 10.93
CA GLU A 178 -26.45 2.16 10.62
C GLU A 178 -27.30 2.10 11.91
N ALA A 179 -28.39 2.83 11.95
CA ALA A 179 -29.33 2.75 13.07
C ALA A 179 -30.12 1.42 13.06
N GLN A 180 -30.35 0.88 11.88
CA GLN A 180 -30.99 -0.41 11.61
C GLN A 180 -30.45 -0.98 10.31
N ILE A 181 -30.11 -2.25 10.30
CA ILE A 181 -29.64 -2.94 9.10
C ILE A 181 -30.81 -3.27 8.18
N GLU A 182 -30.81 -2.64 7.01
CA GLU A 182 -31.79 -2.96 5.97
C GLU A 182 -31.46 -4.30 5.30
N PRO A 183 -32.48 -5.05 4.86
CA PRO A 183 -32.27 -6.31 4.13
C PRO A 183 -31.36 -6.17 2.89
N THR A 184 -31.35 -5.02 2.26
CA THR A 184 -30.49 -4.71 1.11
C THR A 184 -29.02 -4.72 1.50
N ILE A 185 -28.67 -4.15 2.66
CA ILE A 185 -27.32 -4.12 3.20
C ILE A 185 -26.89 -5.55 3.56
N GLU A 186 -27.71 -6.26 4.35
CA GLU A 186 -27.42 -7.63 4.76
C GLU A 186 -27.17 -8.55 3.55
N ASN A 187 -28.08 -8.52 2.57
CA ASN A 187 -27.96 -9.35 1.38
C ASN A 187 -26.69 -9.03 0.57
N ALA A 188 -26.33 -7.76 0.43
CA ALA A 188 -25.11 -7.37 -0.26
C ALA A 188 -23.84 -7.91 0.41
N TYR A 189 -23.77 -7.86 1.73
CA TYR A 189 -22.66 -8.43 2.50
C TYR A 189 -22.59 -9.95 2.35
N ILE A 190 -23.73 -10.64 2.45
CA ILE A 190 -23.83 -12.09 2.29
C ILE A 190 -23.42 -12.51 0.86
N ASP A 191 -23.87 -11.80 -0.16
CA ASP A 191 -23.49 -12.08 -1.54
C ASP A 191 -22.00 -11.96 -1.78
N VAL A 192 -21.35 -10.91 -1.26
CA VAL A 192 -19.90 -10.72 -1.34
C VAL A 192 -19.17 -11.83 -0.59
N ALA A 193 -19.59 -12.14 0.64
CA ALA A 193 -18.98 -13.17 1.45
C ALA A 193 -19.09 -14.56 0.80
N LYS A 194 -20.25 -14.91 0.22
CA LYS A 194 -20.45 -16.17 -0.49
C LYS A 194 -19.55 -16.30 -1.72
N ARG A 195 -19.37 -15.23 -2.49
CA ARG A 195 -18.48 -15.22 -3.66
C ARG A 195 -17.02 -15.46 -3.29
N ARG A 196 -16.60 -14.97 -2.13
CA ARG A 196 -15.20 -15.11 -1.64
C ARG A 196 -14.98 -16.37 -0.80
N GLY A 197 -15.99 -16.84 -0.08
CA GLY A 197 -15.96 -18.08 0.68
C GLY A 197 -15.07 -18.05 1.92
N MET A 198 -14.56 -16.88 2.33
CA MET A 198 -13.67 -16.76 3.48
C MET A 198 -14.42 -16.78 4.81
N PHE A 199 -15.54 -16.07 4.88
CA PHE A 199 -16.30 -15.90 6.12
C PHE A 199 -17.64 -16.64 6.05
N PRO A 200 -18.02 -17.34 7.13
CA PRO A 200 -19.36 -17.94 7.22
C PRO A 200 -20.44 -16.85 7.32
N GLU A 201 -21.59 -17.12 6.74
CA GLU A 201 -22.73 -16.19 6.68
C GLU A 201 -23.16 -15.72 8.09
N ALA A 202 -23.17 -16.62 9.07
CA ALA A 202 -23.52 -16.29 10.44
C ALA A 202 -22.55 -15.25 11.06
N ALA A 203 -21.25 -15.33 10.72
CA ALA A 203 -20.28 -14.33 11.16
C ALA A 203 -20.55 -12.96 10.55
N ILE A 204 -20.90 -12.91 9.27
CA ILE A 204 -21.27 -11.67 8.59
C ILE A 204 -22.50 -11.03 9.25
N ARG A 205 -23.55 -11.79 9.51
CA ARG A 205 -24.74 -11.31 10.20
C ARG A 205 -24.41 -10.75 11.57
N SER A 206 -23.57 -11.43 12.34
CA SER A 206 -23.16 -10.97 13.66
C SER A 206 -22.30 -9.71 13.65
N MET A 207 -21.53 -9.45 12.56
CA MET A 207 -20.79 -8.19 12.37
C MET A 207 -21.71 -7.02 12.01
N LEU A 208 -22.90 -7.29 11.43
CA LEU A 208 -23.83 -6.27 10.99
C LEU A 208 -24.84 -5.90 12.08
N ASP A 209 -25.44 -6.91 12.73
CA ASP A 209 -26.58 -6.75 13.62
C ASP A 209 -26.27 -7.33 15.03
N PRO A 210 -26.29 -6.51 16.09
CA PRO A 210 -26.05 -6.96 17.45
C PRO A 210 -27.08 -7.99 17.95
N SER A 211 -28.25 -8.08 17.35
CA SER A 211 -29.25 -9.10 17.70
C SER A 211 -28.82 -10.52 17.27
N GLN A 212 -27.88 -10.63 16.33
CA GLN A 212 -27.39 -11.87 15.76
C GLN A 212 -26.17 -12.39 16.55
N SER A 213 -26.42 -13.26 17.52
CA SER A 213 -25.32 -13.95 18.22
C SER A 213 -24.64 -14.97 17.32
N LEU A 214 -23.33 -15.19 17.52
CA LEU A 214 -22.56 -16.18 16.75
C LEU A 214 -22.19 -17.38 17.64
N VAL A 215 -22.46 -18.56 17.12
CA VAL A 215 -22.20 -19.84 17.77
C VAL A 215 -21.36 -20.72 16.85
N LYS A 216 -20.34 -21.37 17.41
CA LYS A 216 -19.55 -22.40 16.77
C LYS A 216 -20.09 -23.77 17.21
N LEU A 217 -20.32 -24.64 16.25
CA LEU A 217 -20.76 -26.02 16.44
C LEU A 217 -19.66 -26.96 16.02
N ASP A 218 -19.11 -27.70 16.96
CA ASP A 218 -18.15 -28.76 16.68
C ASP A 218 -18.93 -30.07 16.59
N LEU A 219 -19.02 -30.64 15.38
CA LEU A 219 -19.79 -31.84 15.07
C LEU A 219 -18.99 -33.11 15.43
N GLU A 220 -19.67 -34.20 15.77
CA GLU A 220 -19.03 -35.49 16.07
C GLU A 220 -18.20 -36.06 14.93
N ASN A 221 -18.52 -35.73 13.69
CA ASN A 221 -17.75 -36.13 12.51
C ASN A 221 -16.45 -35.34 12.33
N GLY A 222 -16.12 -34.41 13.26
CA GLY A 222 -14.94 -33.56 13.22
C GLY A 222 -15.13 -32.28 12.37
N GLY A 223 -16.35 -32.05 11.82
CA GLY A 223 -16.71 -30.82 11.12
C GLY A 223 -16.94 -29.65 12.08
N THR A 224 -16.80 -28.45 11.58
CA THR A 224 -17.15 -27.21 12.31
C THR A 224 -18.12 -26.39 11.48
N GLU A 225 -19.25 -25.99 12.10
CA GLU A 225 -20.23 -25.08 11.50
C GLU A 225 -20.36 -23.84 12.35
N TYR A 226 -20.71 -22.73 11.71
CA TYR A 226 -21.01 -21.46 12.36
C TYR A 226 -22.46 -21.09 12.06
N LYS A 227 -23.23 -20.84 13.11
CA LYS A 227 -24.67 -20.53 13.01
C LYS A 227 -24.98 -19.33 13.91
N THR A 228 -26.07 -18.63 13.60
CA THR A 228 -26.65 -17.69 14.57
C THR A 228 -27.55 -18.43 15.55
N ALA A 229 -27.80 -17.86 16.73
CA ALA A 229 -28.76 -18.46 17.67
C ALA A 229 -30.16 -18.51 17.08
N LEU A 230 -30.50 -17.64 16.13
CA LEU A 230 -31.78 -17.65 15.42
C LEU A 230 -31.86 -18.84 14.47
N ASP A 231 -30.78 -19.14 13.72
CA ASP A 231 -30.71 -20.31 12.83
C ASP A 231 -30.94 -21.61 13.62
N LEU A 232 -30.39 -21.70 14.83
CA LEU A 232 -30.56 -22.86 15.71
C LEU A 232 -31.97 -23.03 16.26
N LYS A 233 -32.75 -21.95 16.37
CA LYS A 233 -34.15 -22.00 16.78
C LYS A 233 -35.09 -22.37 15.63
N THR A 234 -34.67 -22.13 14.42
CA THR A 234 -35.38 -22.52 13.20
C THR A 234 -34.95 -23.91 12.74
N LYS A 235 -35.45 -24.38 11.58
CA LYS A 235 -35.18 -25.76 11.09
C LYS A 235 -33.74 -26.01 10.60
N ASP A 236 -32.85 -25.08 10.76
CA ASP A 236 -31.47 -25.12 10.22
C ASP A 236 -30.46 -25.72 11.20
N ARG A 237 -30.90 -26.76 11.94
CA ARG A 237 -30.05 -27.48 12.89
C ARG A 237 -29.26 -28.54 12.13
N PRO A 238 -27.94 -28.70 12.46
CA PRO A 238 -27.17 -29.82 11.94
C PRO A 238 -27.78 -31.17 12.39
N GLU A 239 -27.60 -32.19 11.56
CA GLU A 239 -27.96 -33.55 11.95
C GLU A 239 -26.89 -34.12 12.91
N GLY A 240 -27.32 -34.85 13.95
CA GLY A 240 -26.42 -35.48 14.91
C GLY A 240 -26.16 -34.70 16.17
N THR A 241 -25.10 -35.08 16.91
CA THR A 241 -24.68 -34.47 18.16
C THR A 241 -23.56 -33.46 17.89
N TRP A 242 -23.57 -32.32 18.59
CA TRP A 242 -22.56 -31.27 18.49
C TRP A 242 -22.26 -30.65 19.85
N ARG A 243 -21.06 -30.05 19.96
CA ARG A 243 -20.70 -29.17 21.07
C ARG A 243 -20.91 -27.73 20.62
N GLU A 244 -21.68 -26.99 21.37
CA GLU A 244 -21.92 -25.58 21.13
C GLU A 244 -20.93 -24.70 21.90
N THR A 245 -20.32 -23.73 21.24
CA THR A 245 -19.46 -22.72 21.83
C THR A 245 -19.94 -21.34 21.37
N GLN A 246 -20.41 -20.51 22.28
CA GLN A 246 -20.81 -19.14 21.97
C GLN A 246 -19.56 -18.28 21.71
N LEU A 247 -19.45 -17.72 20.51
CA LEU A 247 -18.35 -16.84 20.12
C LEU A 247 -18.69 -15.37 20.33
N VAL A 248 -19.92 -14.98 20.00
CA VAL A 248 -20.43 -13.61 20.18
C VAL A 248 -21.77 -13.69 20.86
N PRO A 249 -21.94 -13.04 22.05
CA PRO A 249 -23.22 -13.02 22.75
C PRO A 249 -24.26 -12.16 22.02
N ALA A 250 -25.53 -12.37 22.31
CA ALA A 250 -26.62 -11.52 21.84
C ALA A 250 -26.45 -10.09 22.36
N ASN A 251 -26.92 -9.12 21.60
CA ASN A 251 -26.82 -7.68 21.85
C ASN A 251 -25.38 -7.12 21.78
N GLN A 252 -24.48 -7.86 21.14
CA GLN A 252 -23.12 -7.40 20.86
C GLN A 252 -22.83 -7.62 19.37
N MET A 253 -22.45 -6.55 18.70
CA MET A 253 -21.98 -6.63 17.32
C MET A 253 -20.57 -7.27 17.29
N ALA A 254 -20.34 -8.16 16.35
CA ALA A 254 -19.08 -8.93 16.30
C ALA A 254 -17.90 -8.12 15.76
N SER A 255 -16.74 -8.31 16.40
CA SER A 255 -15.43 -8.05 15.83
C SER A 255 -14.47 -9.19 16.15
N PHE A 256 -13.51 -9.45 15.29
CA PHE A 256 -12.59 -10.57 15.43
C PHE A 256 -11.16 -10.12 15.24
N THR A 257 -10.27 -10.51 16.15
CA THR A 257 -8.84 -10.26 16.01
C THR A 257 -8.25 -11.12 14.90
N GLY A 258 -7.19 -10.62 14.22
CA GLY A 258 -6.49 -11.38 13.20
C GLY A 258 -6.04 -12.76 13.70
N ARG A 259 -5.66 -12.88 14.97
CA ARG A 259 -5.32 -14.15 15.62
C ARG A 259 -6.49 -15.14 15.61
N LYS A 260 -7.68 -14.70 16.00
CA LYS A 260 -8.89 -15.55 15.94
C LYS A 260 -9.29 -15.91 14.53
N LEU A 261 -9.23 -14.95 13.60
CA LEU A 261 -9.52 -15.21 12.19
C LEU A 261 -8.58 -16.28 11.61
N ARG A 262 -7.30 -16.26 11.99
CA ARG A 262 -6.31 -17.25 11.58
C ARG A 262 -6.56 -18.63 12.23
N GLU A 263 -6.87 -18.65 13.53
CA GLU A 263 -7.20 -19.85 14.28
C GLU A 263 -8.41 -20.59 13.68
N TRP A 264 -9.45 -19.85 13.31
CA TRP A 264 -10.65 -20.41 12.69
C TRP A 264 -10.50 -20.67 11.19
N ARG A 265 -9.34 -20.40 10.62
CA ARG A 265 -9.02 -20.55 9.20
C ARG A 265 -9.90 -19.73 8.26
N TRP A 266 -10.43 -18.61 8.73
CA TRP A 266 -11.15 -17.67 7.88
C TRP A 266 -10.20 -16.81 7.05
N ILE A 267 -8.97 -16.61 7.54
CA ILE A 267 -7.88 -16.01 6.78
C ILE A 267 -6.67 -16.95 6.73
N SER A 268 -5.90 -16.84 5.66
CA SER A 268 -4.72 -17.68 5.43
C SER A 268 -3.42 -17.08 5.94
N HIS A 269 -3.38 -15.77 6.13
CA HIS A 269 -2.15 -15.03 6.40
C HIS A 269 -2.30 -14.03 7.54
N THR A 270 -1.28 -13.95 8.38
CA THR A 270 -1.10 -12.92 9.40
C THR A 270 0.34 -12.45 9.37
N VAL A 271 0.58 -11.17 9.57
CA VAL A 271 1.91 -10.57 9.68
C VAL A 271 1.97 -9.69 10.91
N ASN A 272 3.13 -9.59 11.54
CA ASN A 272 3.29 -8.71 12.70
C ASN A 272 3.49 -7.24 12.27
N GLU A 273 4.06 -7.04 11.10
CA GLU A 273 4.42 -5.73 10.56
C GLU A 273 4.21 -5.71 9.05
N ARG A 274 4.06 -4.52 8.48
CA ARG A 274 3.86 -4.29 7.03
C ARG A 274 4.99 -4.85 6.18
N GLU A 275 6.22 -4.75 6.68
CA GLU A 275 7.44 -5.20 6.02
C GLU A 275 7.45 -6.71 5.80
N GLY A 276 6.75 -7.46 6.65
CA GLY A 276 6.59 -8.90 6.54
C GLY A 276 5.67 -9.37 5.42
N LEU A 277 4.87 -8.47 4.80
CA LEU A 277 3.90 -8.83 3.76
C LEU A 277 4.52 -9.56 2.58
N ALA A 278 5.66 -9.07 2.08
CA ALA A 278 6.32 -9.65 0.91
C ALA A 278 6.73 -11.10 1.18
N ALA A 279 7.28 -11.37 2.36
CA ALA A 279 7.71 -12.71 2.76
C ALA A 279 6.52 -13.66 2.97
N GLU A 280 5.48 -13.20 3.68
CA GLU A 280 4.29 -14.02 3.96
C GLU A 280 3.53 -14.38 2.67
N LEU A 281 3.41 -13.44 1.74
CA LEU A 281 2.77 -13.63 0.45
C LEU A 281 3.67 -14.33 -0.59
N LYS A 282 4.90 -14.71 -0.19
CA LYS A 282 5.90 -15.35 -1.05
C LYS A 282 6.16 -14.55 -2.33
N LEU A 283 6.29 -13.25 -2.19
CA LEU A 283 6.66 -12.36 -3.27
C LEU A 283 8.19 -12.39 -3.39
N ASN A 284 8.69 -12.85 -4.51
CA ASN A 284 10.11 -12.82 -4.84
C ASN A 284 10.53 -11.53 -5.56
N GLY A 285 9.56 -10.63 -5.79
CA GLY A 285 9.75 -9.30 -6.34
C GLY A 285 9.45 -8.18 -5.33
N SER A 286 9.40 -6.96 -5.80
CA SER A 286 9.13 -5.78 -4.99
C SER A 286 7.62 -5.55 -4.79
N VAL A 287 7.25 -5.12 -3.58
CA VAL A 287 5.96 -4.46 -3.35
C VAL A 287 6.12 -3.01 -3.75
N ARG A 288 5.55 -2.64 -4.90
CA ARG A 288 5.55 -1.25 -5.37
C ARG A 288 4.32 -0.56 -4.83
N GLU A 289 4.55 0.48 -4.06
CA GLU A 289 3.45 1.37 -3.71
C GLU A 289 3.05 2.14 -4.96
N GLN A 290 1.84 1.89 -5.46
CA GLN A 290 1.24 2.77 -6.44
C GLN A 290 0.84 4.02 -5.67
N MET A 291 1.60 5.09 -5.84
CA MET A 291 1.07 6.40 -5.53
C MET A 291 -0.27 6.47 -6.26
N SER A 292 -1.36 6.63 -5.51
CA SER A 292 -2.67 6.88 -6.11
C SER A 292 -2.45 7.91 -7.19
N PHE A 293 -2.62 7.52 -8.47
CA PHE A 293 -2.49 8.51 -9.53
C PHE A 293 -3.39 9.66 -9.14
N PRO A 294 -2.86 10.85 -8.99
CA PRO A 294 -3.72 11.96 -8.72
C PRO A 294 -4.79 11.94 -9.80
N MET A 295 -6.05 12.13 -9.45
CA MET A 295 -7.01 12.73 -10.36
C MET A 295 -6.26 13.81 -11.14
N PRO A 296 -6.61 14.13 -12.39
CA PRO A 296 -5.97 15.23 -13.06
C PRO A 296 -5.96 16.40 -12.07
N ARG A 297 -4.85 16.55 -11.36
CA ARG A 297 -4.68 17.65 -10.43
C ARG A 297 -4.69 18.91 -11.27
N HIS A 298 -5.26 19.94 -10.76
CA HIS A 298 -5.12 21.27 -11.33
C HIS A 298 -3.88 21.93 -10.71
N PRO A 299 -2.67 21.57 -11.19
CA PRO A 299 -1.43 22.09 -10.63
C PRO A 299 -1.25 23.53 -11.06
N VAL A 300 -0.92 24.40 -10.11
CA VAL A 300 -0.42 25.72 -10.40
C VAL A 300 1.06 25.80 -10.07
N TYR A 301 1.85 26.15 -11.07
CA TYR A 301 3.29 26.28 -10.98
C TYR A 301 3.68 27.74 -10.75
N LEU A 302 4.37 28.02 -9.66
CA LEU A 302 4.85 29.34 -9.28
C LEU A 302 6.37 29.34 -9.17
N ARG A 303 7.01 30.32 -9.77
CA ARG A 303 8.46 30.47 -9.74
C ARG A 303 8.86 31.60 -8.81
N LEU A 304 9.65 31.31 -7.79
CA LEU A 304 10.23 32.23 -6.83
C LEU A 304 11.74 32.23 -6.94
N HIS A 305 12.28 32.96 -7.91
CA HIS A 305 13.71 33.04 -8.16
C HIS A 305 14.27 34.43 -7.81
N GLY A 306 15.52 34.41 -7.28
CA GLY A 306 16.24 35.65 -6.92
C GLY A 306 15.78 36.25 -5.58
N VAL A 307 16.07 37.50 -5.37
CA VAL A 307 15.73 38.22 -4.12
C VAL A 307 14.21 38.37 -3.97
N LEU A 308 13.70 37.99 -2.79
CA LEU A 308 12.27 38.09 -2.48
C LEU A 308 11.88 39.52 -2.11
N HIS A 309 11.16 40.17 -3.00
CA HIS A 309 10.68 41.53 -2.79
C HIS A 309 9.21 41.56 -2.31
N PRO A 310 8.78 42.55 -1.53
CA PRO A 310 7.40 42.66 -1.03
C PRO A 310 6.34 42.52 -2.11
N ARG A 311 6.60 43.08 -3.30
CA ARG A 311 5.68 43.02 -4.45
C ARG A 311 5.57 41.57 -5.01
N THR A 312 6.69 40.86 -5.06
CA THR A 312 6.70 39.43 -5.49
C THR A 312 5.88 38.60 -4.54
N ILE A 313 6.13 38.72 -3.23
CA ILE A 313 5.40 37.97 -2.19
C ILE A 313 3.90 38.27 -2.26
N THR A 314 3.50 39.55 -2.37
CA THR A 314 2.07 39.92 -2.48
C THR A 314 1.43 39.33 -3.75
N ARG A 315 2.15 39.33 -4.87
CA ARG A 315 1.66 38.74 -6.12
C ARG A 315 1.52 37.21 -5.99
N THR A 316 2.50 36.54 -5.38
CA THR A 316 2.46 35.11 -5.16
C THR A 316 1.29 34.70 -4.28
N ILE A 317 1.05 35.40 -3.17
CA ILE A 317 -0.10 35.13 -2.29
C ILE A 317 -1.41 35.24 -3.07
N ARG A 318 -1.59 36.32 -3.84
CA ARG A 318 -2.80 36.50 -4.66
C ARG A 318 -2.96 35.42 -5.71
N ALA A 319 -1.86 35.02 -6.38
CA ALA A 319 -1.91 33.96 -7.37
C ALA A 319 -2.30 32.60 -6.74
N ILE A 320 -1.85 32.31 -5.52
CA ILE A 320 -2.24 31.13 -4.78
C ILE A 320 -3.73 31.15 -4.42
N ASP A 321 -4.20 32.33 -3.90
CA ASP A 321 -5.61 32.50 -3.54
C ASP A 321 -6.53 32.38 -4.76
N ASP A 322 -6.16 33.00 -5.89
CA ASP A 322 -6.90 32.90 -7.14
C ASP A 322 -6.92 31.44 -7.68
N ALA A 323 -5.79 30.77 -7.65
CA ALA A 323 -5.68 29.39 -8.10
C ALA A 323 -6.60 28.47 -7.28
N ILE A 324 -6.58 28.57 -5.95
CA ILE A 324 -7.39 27.72 -5.08
C ILE A 324 -8.88 28.04 -5.19
N ASN A 325 -9.25 29.33 -5.16
CA ASN A 325 -10.65 29.74 -5.05
C ASN A 325 -11.36 29.75 -6.41
N ASN A 326 -10.69 30.22 -7.48
CA ASN A 326 -11.29 30.41 -8.79
C ASN A 326 -10.97 29.30 -9.76
N GLU A 327 -9.73 28.80 -9.78
CA GLU A 327 -9.27 27.74 -10.70
C GLU A 327 -9.39 26.34 -10.09
N LYS A 328 -9.76 26.25 -8.79
CA LYS A 328 -9.87 24.99 -8.03
C LYS A 328 -8.59 24.16 -8.09
N ALA A 329 -7.44 24.84 -8.04
CA ALA A 329 -6.15 24.18 -7.96
C ALA A 329 -6.05 23.39 -6.66
N ASP A 330 -5.68 22.15 -6.77
CA ASP A 330 -5.50 21.22 -5.66
C ASP A 330 -4.01 20.88 -5.40
N LEU A 331 -3.12 21.47 -6.21
CA LEU A 331 -1.67 21.32 -6.07
C LEU A 331 -0.97 22.64 -6.43
N ILE A 332 -0.25 23.19 -5.46
CA ILE A 332 0.59 24.36 -5.64
C ILE A 332 2.06 23.93 -5.67
N LEU A 333 2.69 24.06 -6.83
CA LEU A 333 4.11 23.78 -7.02
C LEU A 333 4.91 25.07 -7.01
N ILE A 334 5.81 25.23 -6.03
CA ILE A 334 6.68 26.40 -5.91
C ILE A 334 8.11 25.99 -6.24
N ASP A 335 8.64 26.49 -7.33
CA ASP A 335 10.05 26.40 -7.68
C ASP A 335 10.81 27.53 -6.98
N LEU A 336 11.54 27.18 -5.93
CA LEU A 336 12.22 28.13 -5.05
C LEU A 336 13.73 28.09 -5.28
N ASP A 337 14.27 29.22 -5.76
CA ASP A 337 15.70 29.43 -5.93
C ASP A 337 16.06 30.87 -5.50
N SER A 338 16.31 31.06 -4.20
CA SER A 338 16.39 32.39 -3.61
C SER A 338 17.43 32.50 -2.51
N PRO A 339 18.20 33.60 -2.50
CA PRO A 339 19.07 33.95 -1.37
C PRO A 339 18.29 34.47 -0.17
N GLY A 340 16.96 34.69 -0.29
CA GLY A 340 16.14 35.36 0.68
C GLY A 340 15.74 36.77 0.27
N GLY A 341 15.17 37.53 1.20
CA GLY A 341 14.74 38.92 1.03
C GLY A 341 14.62 39.59 2.38
N THR A 342 13.43 40.09 2.71
CA THR A 342 13.13 40.54 4.05
C THR A 342 12.44 39.47 4.83
N LEU A 343 12.88 39.25 6.07
CA LEU A 343 12.33 38.20 6.95
C LEU A 343 10.81 38.34 7.10
N GLU A 344 10.32 39.55 7.19
CA GLU A 344 8.88 39.85 7.36
C GLU A 344 8.04 39.35 6.16
N ASP A 345 8.52 39.65 4.95
CA ASP A 345 7.83 39.25 3.73
C ASP A 345 7.85 37.73 3.53
N SER A 346 8.99 37.08 3.75
CA SER A 346 9.12 35.63 3.66
C SER A 346 8.27 34.90 4.70
N LYS A 347 8.21 35.42 5.94
CA LYS A 347 7.29 34.90 6.96
C LYS A 347 5.83 35.08 6.54
N ARG A 348 5.46 36.20 5.96
CA ARG A 348 4.08 36.44 5.50
C ARG A 348 3.63 35.39 4.49
N LEU A 349 4.48 35.04 3.51
CA LEU A 349 4.18 33.97 2.58
C LEU A 349 4.17 32.61 3.29
N ALA A 350 5.16 32.33 4.12
CA ALA A 350 5.24 31.07 4.88
C ALA A 350 3.99 30.82 5.74
N TYR A 351 3.53 31.84 6.47
CA TYR A 351 2.29 31.74 7.25
C TYR A 351 1.05 31.57 6.37
N HIS A 352 1.05 32.17 5.19
CA HIS A 352 -0.04 32.00 4.24
C HIS A 352 -0.09 30.55 3.73
N LEU A 353 1.03 29.98 3.31
CA LEU A 353 1.15 28.59 2.89
C LEU A 353 0.73 27.60 4.00
N ALA A 354 1.22 27.83 5.23
CA ALA A 354 0.90 26.97 6.37
C ALA A 354 -0.59 26.99 6.77
N LYS A 355 -1.35 28.02 6.36
CA LYS A 355 -2.79 28.13 6.62
C LYS A 355 -3.67 27.48 5.54
N ILE A 356 -3.11 27.10 4.40
CA ILE A 356 -3.87 26.44 3.34
C ILE A 356 -4.33 25.07 3.90
N PRO A 357 -5.67 24.84 3.94
CA PRO A 357 -6.17 23.56 4.41
C PRO A 357 -5.75 22.41 3.48
N ALA A 358 -5.34 21.29 4.05
CA ALA A 358 -4.84 20.14 3.29
C ALA A 358 -5.93 19.49 2.39
N ASP A 359 -7.20 19.73 2.69
CA ASP A 359 -8.33 19.32 1.87
C ASP A 359 -8.57 20.23 0.65
N LYS A 360 -8.00 21.45 0.65
CA LYS A 360 -8.12 22.39 -0.48
C LYS A 360 -6.99 22.24 -1.47
N ALA A 361 -5.74 22.30 -1.02
CA ALA A 361 -4.59 22.17 -1.90
C ALA A 361 -3.36 21.66 -1.14
N GLU A 362 -2.55 20.83 -1.80
CA GLU A 362 -1.23 20.43 -1.35
C GLU A 362 -0.19 21.44 -1.84
N VAL A 363 0.66 21.90 -0.94
CA VAL A 363 1.75 22.82 -1.27
C VAL A 363 3.07 22.05 -1.34
N VAL A 364 3.70 22.08 -2.50
CA VAL A 364 4.98 21.43 -2.76
C VAL A 364 6.02 22.48 -3.13
N VAL A 365 7.16 22.49 -2.43
CA VAL A 365 8.28 23.35 -2.77
C VAL A 365 9.42 22.51 -3.34
N PHE A 366 9.90 22.88 -4.51
CA PHE A 366 11.11 22.35 -5.11
C PHE A 366 12.24 23.36 -4.97
N VAL A 367 13.35 22.93 -4.37
CA VAL A 367 14.57 23.77 -4.23
C VAL A 367 15.58 23.32 -5.28
N GLY A 368 15.72 24.13 -6.33
CA GLY A 368 16.59 23.82 -7.47
C GLY A 368 18.08 24.00 -7.16
N ARG A 369 18.46 25.12 -6.60
CA ARG A 369 19.85 25.43 -6.22
C ARG A 369 19.99 25.83 -4.76
N HIS A 370 19.20 26.79 -4.31
CA HIS A 370 19.28 27.24 -2.93
C HIS A 370 18.01 27.93 -2.44
N ALA A 371 17.68 27.71 -1.18
CA ALA A 371 16.72 28.47 -0.41
C ALA A 371 17.41 28.94 0.87
N ARG A 372 18.12 30.07 0.76
CA ARG A 372 18.96 30.58 1.84
C ARG A 372 18.25 31.63 2.70
N GLY A 373 18.76 31.86 3.90
CA GLY A 373 18.24 32.86 4.80
C GLY A 373 16.75 32.69 5.07
N ASP A 374 16.01 33.75 4.96
CA ASP A 374 14.56 33.78 5.18
C ASP A 374 13.75 33.05 4.10
N ALA A 375 14.30 32.75 2.90
CA ALA A 375 13.63 31.89 1.92
C ALA A 375 13.42 30.46 2.43
N SER A 376 14.23 29.98 3.37
CA SER A 376 14.04 28.67 3.98
C SER A 376 12.72 28.53 4.73
N TRP A 377 12.18 29.61 5.29
CA TRP A 377 10.86 29.62 5.93
C TRP A 377 9.73 29.24 4.97
N ILE A 378 9.84 29.70 3.70
CA ILE A 378 8.86 29.37 2.67
C ILE A 378 8.90 27.87 2.37
N ALA A 379 10.10 27.31 2.22
CA ALA A 379 10.24 25.87 2.01
C ALA A 379 9.70 25.06 3.18
N LEU A 380 10.02 25.45 4.42
CA LEU A 380 9.59 24.76 5.63
C LEU A 380 8.07 24.84 5.90
N ALA A 381 7.39 25.82 5.29
CA ALA A 381 5.94 25.98 5.40
C ALA A 381 5.14 25.08 4.44
N ALA A 382 5.82 24.43 3.49
CA ALA A 382 5.19 23.52 2.53
C ALA A 382 4.81 22.17 3.13
N ASP A 383 3.87 21.46 2.51
CA ASP A 383 3.51 20.11 2.86
C ASP A 383 4.60 19.09 2.48
N SER A 384 5.29 19.35 1.37
CA SER A 384 6.39 18.54 0.87
C SER A 384 7.50 19.40 0.31
N ILE A 385 8.76 19.04 0.59
CA ILE A 385 9.95 19.70 0.06
C ILE A 385 10.72 18.69 -0.77
N TYR A 386 11.02 19.05 -2.00
CA TYR A 386 11.92 18.32 -2.88
C TYR A 386 13.17 19.15 -3.13
N MET A 387 14.32 18.53 -3.04
CA MET A 387 15.60 19.19 -3.25
C MET A 387 16.35 18.53 -4.41
N ALA A 388 16.90 19.37 -5.30
CA ALA A 388 17.84 18.88 -6.30
C ALA A 388 19.13 18.38 -5.63
N PRO A 389 19.87 17.44 -6.24
CA PRO A 389 21.22 17.11 -5.77
C PRO A 389 22.05 18.39 -5.63
N ASP A 390 22.82 18.50 -4.54
CA ASP A 390 23.68 19.65 -4.25
C ASP A 390 22.95 20.99 -3.95
N SER A 391 21.63 20.97 -3.84
CA SER A 391 20.87 22.17 -3.42
C SER A 391 21.01 22.43 -1.92
N VAL A 392 20.91 23.71 -1.55
CA VAL A 392 21.13 24.17 -0.17
C VAL A 392 19.86 24.77 0.41
N LEU A 393 19.48 24.30 1.61
CA LEU A 393 18.39 24.87 2.40
C LEU A 393 18.94 25.47 3.70
N GLY A 394 18.66 26.72 3.98
CA GLY A 394 19.04 27.41 5.21
C GLY A 394 20.03 28.58 5.04
N THR A 395 20.55 29.09 6.14
CA THR A 395 21.54 30.18 6.16
C THR A 395 22.91 29.68 5.79
N GLY A 396 23.51 30.18 4.74
CA GLY A 396 24.78 29.85 4.11
C GLY A 396 26.03 29.50 4.93
N GLY A 397 25.92 28.65 5.93
CA GLY A 397 27.04 27.97 6.57
C GLY A 397 27.24 26.57 5.98
N GLU A 398 28.40 25.97 6.16
CA GLU A 398 28.78 24.63 5.64
C GLU A 398 27.92 23.46 6.17
N ALA A 399 26.79 23.70 6.83
CA ALA A 399 25.91 22.66 7.32
C ALA A 399 25.02 22.14 6.18
N THR A 400 25.41 21.02 5.60
CA THR A 400 24.55 20.22 4.74
C THR A 400 23.46 19.60 5.61
N ILE A 401 22.21 20.09 5.51
CA ILE A 401 21.06 19.44 6.13
C ILE A 401 20.65 18.30 5.20
N THR A 402 21.03 17.08 5.57
CA THR A 402 20.47 15.88 4.94
C THR A 402 19.06 15.71 5.47
N VAL A 403 18.05 16.10 4.70
CA VAL A 403 16.64 15.85 5.05
C VAL A 403 16.37 14.38 4.79
N GLN A 404 16.48 13.55 5.81
CA GLN A 404 15.90 12.22 5.79
C GLN A 404 14.37 12.36 5.71
N ARG A 405 13.78 11.56 4.84
CA ARG A 405 12.38 11.57 4.45
C ARG A 405 11.51 11.05 5.60
N ASP A 406 11.35 11.85 6.65
CA ASP A 406 10.35 11.59 7.69
C ASP A 406 9.23 12.61 7.54
N ARG A 407 8.12 12.14 7.00
CA ARG A 407 6.90 12.91 6.85
C ARG A 407 6.44 13.31 8.26
N LYS A 408 6.50 14.59 8.61
CA LYS A 408 5.71 15.22 9.69
C LYS A 408 6.34 15.66 11.01
N SER A 409 7.63 15.42 11.32
CA SER A 409 8.16 15.92 12.61
C SER A 409 8.88 17.26 12.56
N THR A 410 9.04 17.87 11.39
CA THR A 410 9.88 19.08 11.23
C THR A 410 9.12 20.41 11.35
N ARG A 411 7.83 20.38 11.73
CA ARG A 411 7.03 21.61 11.71
C ARG A 411 7.25 22.58 12.87
N LEU A 412 7.89 22.25 13.97
CA LEU A 412 8.00 23.15 15.12
C LEU A 412 9.13 22.77 16.10
N ASN A 413 10.37 22.98 15.76
CA ASN A 413 11.41 23.21 16.79
C ASN A 413 12.59 24.00 16.22
N SER A 414 12.35 25.29 15.95
CA SER A 414 13.42 26.27 15.85
C SER A 414 13.06 27.50 16.67
N SER A 415 13.07 27.30 17.99
CA SER A 415 13.24 28.38 18.93
C SER A 415 14.60 28.18 19.58
N HIS A 416 15.59 28.82 19.01
CA HIS A 416 16.68 29.55 19.70
C HIS A 416 17.71 29.95 18.65
#